data_f167fd3d3d84fa763551031071a06335
#
_entry.id   f167fd3d3d84fa763551031071a06335
#
_cell.length_a   1.000
_cell.length_b   1.000
_cell.length_c   1.000
_cell.angle_alpha   90.00
_cell.angle_beta   90.00
_cell.angle_gamma   90.00
#
_symmetry.space_group_name_H-M   'P 1'
#
loop_
_entity.id
_entity.type
_entity.pdbx_description
1 polymer ?
#
loop_
_entity_poly.entity_id
_entity_poly.type
_entity_poly.pdbx_seq_one_letter_code
_entity_poly.pdbx_strand_id
1 'polypeptide(L)'
;MLLEGAPEKDTAPTCQSPYSNRVSALSPSSVGLLSKLGAWQTISQSRLGRVTRMKVWDSCSRAGIVFSSEDNLHTRDQPLNYIVENDLTVSALTEVTKVGYQLIQFEC
;
A
#
# COMPACT_ATOMS: atom_id res chain seq x y z
N MET A 1 2.97 -10.33 -17.04
CA MET A 1 2.28 -11.57 -16.68
C MET A 1 2.24 -11.68 -15.17
N LEU A 2 1.09 -11.96 -14.58
CA LEU A 2 0.93 -12.18 -13.14
C LEU A 2 0.69 -13.67 -12.90
N LEU A 3 1.48 -14.25 -11.99
CA LEU A 3 1.32 -15.64 -11.56
C LEU A 3 0.93 -15.66 -10.08
N GLU A 4 -0.21 -16.26 -9.77
CA GLU A 4 -0.72 -16.38 -8.41
C GLU A 4 -1.14 -17.83 -8.14
N GLY A 5 -0.57 -18.44 -7.10
CA GLY A 5 -0.86 -19.81 -6.70
C GLY A 5 -2.02 -19.96 -5.73
N ALA A 6 -2.49 -18.87 -5.15
CA ALA A 6 -3.61 -18.88 -4.22
C ALA A 6 -4.92 -18.61 -4.96
N PRO A 7 -6.08 -19.13 -4.43
CA PRO A 7 -7.38 -18.81 -4.99
C PRO A 7 -7.70 -17.32 -4.84
N GLU A 8 -8.44 -16.78 -5.80
CA GLU A 8 -8.90 -15.40 -5.76
C GLU A 8 -9.81 -15.16 -4.56
N LYS A 9 -9.60 -14.08 -3.84
CA LYS A 9 -10.50 -13.65 -2.77
C LYS A 9 -11.65 -12.85 -3.35
N ASP A 10 -12.86 -13.31 -3.12
CA ASP A 10 -14.08 -12.72 -3.69
C ASP A 10 -14.48 -11.38 -3.07
N THR A 11 -13.92 -11.03 -1.91
CA THR A 11 -14.33 -9.84 -1.16
C THR A 11 -13.16 -8.87 -0.96
N ALA A 12 -13.24 -7.72 -1.63
CA ALA A 12 -12.34 -6.61 -1.35
C ALA A 12 -12.69 -5.95 0.00
N PRO A 13 -11.68 -5.55 0.79
CA PRO A 13 -11.94 -4.75 1.98
C PRO A 13 -12.67 -3.45 1.62
N THR A 14 -13.72 -3.14 2.36
CA THR A 14 -14.48 -1.89 2.24
C THR A 14 -14.20 -0.99 3.43
N CYS A 15 -14.59 0.29 3.35
CA CYS A 15 -14.46 1.22 4.47
C CYS A 15 -15.20 0.74 5.73
N GLN A 16 -16.19 -0.13 5.59
CA GLN A 16 -16.98 -0.70 6.68
C GLN A 16 -16.47 -2.05 7.17
N SER A 17 -15.55 -2.69 6.44
CA SER A 17 -14.97 -3.97 6.86
C SER A 17 -14.08 -3.79 8.09
N PRO A 18 -13.98 -4.81 8.98
CA PRO A 18 -12.98 -4.77 10.04
C PRO A 18 -11.58 -4.61 9.48
N TYR A 19 -10.71 -3.90 10.22
CA TYR A 19 -9.31 -3.74 9.82
C TYR A 19 -8.57 -5.07 9.91
N SER A 20 -7.78 -5.36 8.87
CA SER A 20 -6.83 -6.46 8.92
C SER A 20 -5.62 -6.08 9.78
N ASN A 21 -5.06 -7.05 10.50
CA ASN A 21 -3.80 -6.85 11.22
C ASN A 21 -2.57 -7.03 10.32
N ARG A 22 -2.76 -7.43 9.07
CA ARG A 22 -1.69 -7.55 8.07
C ARG A 22 -1.62 -6.31 7.21
N VAL A 23 -0.64 -5.48 7.53
CA VAL A 23 -0.41 -4.21 6.85
C VAL A 23 1.03 -4.11 6.37
N SER A 24 1.26 -3.25 5.38
CA SER A 24 2.58 -2.93 4.87
C SER A 24 2.77 -1.43 4.80
N ALA A 25 3.99 -0.99 5.03
CA ALA A 25 4.39 0.40 4.82
C ALA A 25 4.87 0.56 3.38
N LEU A 26 4.20 1.42 2.63
CA LEU A 26 4.53 1.71 1.24
C LEU A 26 5.31 3.03 1.15
N SER A 27 6.48 3.00 0.53
CA SER A 27 7.27 4.20 0.27
C SER A 27 6.63 5.06 -0.82
N PRO A 28 6.96 6.36 -0.91
CA PRO A 28 6.51 7.20 -2.01
C PRO A 28 6.85 6.63 -3.40
N SER A 29 8.00 5.96 -3.54
CA SER A 29 8.37 5.28 -4.79
C SER A 29 7.40 4.17 -5.17
N SER A 30 7.03 3.34 -4.20
CA SER A 30 6.04 2.27 -4.40
C SER A 30 4.66 2.84 -4.74
N VAL A 31 4.27 3.93 -4.09
CA VAL A 31 3.04 4.66 -4.41
C VAL A 31 3.07 5.19 -5.84
N GLY A 32 4.20 5.71 -6.29
CA GLY A 32 4.38 6.15 -7.68
C GLY A 32 4.17 5.01 -8.67
N LEU A 33 4.70 3.83 -8.40
CA LEU A 33 4.49 2.63 -9.22
C LEU A 33 3.02 2.21 -9.24
N LEU A 34 2.38 2.12 -8.08
CA LEU A 34 0.96 1.77 -7.98
C LEU A 34 0.07 2.79 -8.69
N SER A 35 0.43 4.07 -8.66
CA SER A 35 -0.27 5.12 -9.40
C SER A 35 -0.18 4.92 -10.91
N LYS A 36 0.99 4.56 -11.41
CA LYS A 36 1.19 4.25 -12.84
C LYS A 36 0.37 3.04 -13.28
N LEU A 37 0.22 2.06 -12.41
CA LEU A 37 -0.59 0.87 -12.68
C LEU A 37 -2.10 1.12 -12.53
N GLY A 38 -2.50 2.24 -11.94
CA GLY A 38 -3.90 2.56 -11.69
C GLY A 38 -4.48 1.97 -10.41
N ALA A 39 -3.69 1.24 -9.63
CA ALA A 39 -4.13 0.60 -8.39
C ALA A 39 -4.20 1.58 -7.21
N TRP A 40 -3.37 2.60 -7.19
CA TRP A 40 -3.29 3.55 -6.08
C TRP A 40 -4.59 4.33 -5.87
N GLN A 41 -5.29 4.67 -6.92
CA GLN A 41 -6.55 5.38 -6.83
C GLN A 41 -7.59 4.59 -6.02
N THR A 42 -7.72 3.29 -6.27
CA THR A 42 -8.60 2.40 -5.52
C THR A 42 -8.21 2.33 -4.04
N ILE A 43 -6.92 2.20 -3.76
CA ILE A 43 -6.39 2.13 -2.39
C ILE A 43 -6.67 3.45 -1.65
N SER A 44 -6.36 4.59 -2.25
CA SER A 44 -6.50 5.90 -1.62
C SER A 44 -7.96 6.30 -1.37
N GLN A 45 -8.88 5.82 -2.19
CA GLN A 45 -10.31 6.06 -2.02
C GLN A 45 -10.94 5.16 -0.93
N SER A 46 -10.29 4.05 -0.60
CA SER A 46 -10.76 3.14 0.43
C SER A 46 -10.26 3.57 1.82
N ARG A 47 -9.08 3.18 2.18
CA ARG A 47 -8.49 3.54 3.47
C ARG A 47 -6.99 3.35 3.47
N LEU A 48 -6.28 4.24 4.12
CA LEU A 48 -4.85 4.17 4.32
C LEU A 48 -4.44 5.01 5.53
N GLY A 49 -3.27 4.73 6.09
CA GLY A 49 -2.65 5.55 7.13
C GLY A 49 -1.47 6.32 6.56
N ARG A 50 -1.42 7.62 6.79
CA ARG A 50 -0.30 8.47 6.40
C ARG A 50 0.69 8.57 7.55
N VAL A 51 1.96 8.25 7.30
CA VAL A 51 3.03 8.35 8.29
C VAL A 51 3.88 9.57 7.97
N THR A 52 3.78 10.58 8.81
CA THR A 52 4.55 11.83 8.67
C THR A 52 5.76 11.87 9.59
N ARG A 53 5.77 11.03 10.62
CA ARG A 53 6.85 10.98 11.60
C ARG A 53 7.08 9.55 12.06
N MET A 54 8.34 9.16 12.14
CA MET A 54 8.75 7.85 12.63
C MET A 54 9.82 8.04 13.70
N LYS A 55 9.65 7.38 14.82
CA LYS A 55 10.62 7.38 15.91
C LYS A 55 11.11 5.95 16.15
N VAL A 56 12.41 5.78 16.14
CA VAL A 56 13.06 4.50 16.41
C VAL A 56 14.01 4.69 17.60
N TRP A 57 13.89 3.85 18.60
CA TRP A 57 14.78 3.87 19.75
C TRP A 57 15.23 2.46 20.10
N ASP A 58 16.41 2.37 20.70
CA ASP A 58 16.94 1.14 21.21
C ASP A 58 16.40 0.84 22.62
N SER A 59 15.97 -0.37 22.87
CA SER A 59 15.48 -0.79 24.20
C SER A 59 16.60 -0.91 25.25
N CYS A 60 17.83 -1.12 24.80
CA CYS A 60 19.00 -1.34 25.67
C CYS A 60 19.82 -0.07 25.94
N SER A 61 19.59 0.99 25.18
CA SER A 61 20.28 2.27 25.30
C SER A 61 19.28 3.43 25.22
N ARG A 62 19.75 4.67 25.45
CA ARG A 62 18.94 5.87 25.29
C ARG A 62 19.00 6.43 23.86
N ALA A 63 19.64 5.70 22.95
CA ALA A 63 19.77 6.12 21.57
C ALA A 63 18.41 6.05 20.86
N GLY A 64 18.11 7.07 20.07
CA GLY A 64 16.89 7.13 19.28
C GLY A 64 17.10 7.98 18.03
N ILE A 65 16.35 7.66 16.98
CA ILE A 65 16.35 8.38 15.73
C ILE A 65 14.91 8.78 15.41
N VAL A 66 14.74 10.01 14.96
CA VAL A 66 13.44 10.53 14.52
C VAL A 66 13.54 10.90 13.04
N PHE A 67 12.63 10.35 12.24
CA PHE A 67 12.45 10.73 10.86
C PHE A 67 11.17 11.56 10.75
N SER A 68 11.22 12.67 10.03
CA SER A 68 10.05 13.52 9.81
C SER A 68 10.00 13.94 8.34
N SER A 69 8.79 14.03 7.80
CA SER A 69 8.59 14.57 6.45
C SER A 69 8.95 16.06 6.37
N GLU A 70 8.98 16.75 7.51
CA GLU A 70 9.35 18.16 7.60
C GLU A 70 10.86 18.40 7.44
N ASP A 71 11.68 17.36 7.66
CA ASP A 71 13.15 17.48 7.61
C ASP A 71 13.68 17.66 6.18
N ASN A 72 12.86 17.34 5.19
CA ASN A 72 13.25 17.47 3.80
C ASN A 72 12.45 18.58 3.11
N LEU A 73 13.13 19.66 2.71
CA LEU A 73 12.52 20.83 2.06
C LEU A 73 11.74 20.49 0.78
N HIS A 74 12.13 19.41 0.08
CA HIS A 74 11.48 19.00 -1.16
C HIS A 74 10.26 18.09 -0.97
N THR A 75 10.06 17.56 0.25
CA THR A 75 9.00 16.58 0.53
C THR A 75 8.15 16.93 1.75
N ARG A 76 8.14 18.20 2.17
CA ARG A 76 7.43 18.64 3.39
C ARG A 76 5.96 18.25 3.40
N ASP A 77 5.32 18.25 2.23
CA ASP A 77 3.90 17.95 2.09
C ASP A 77 3.63 16.46 1.82
N GLN A 78 4.69 15.65 1.69
CA GLN A 78 4.56 14.22 1.42
C GLN A 78 4.82 13.41 2.69
N PRO A 79 3.99 12.41 3.00
CA PRO A 79 4.27 11.50 4.11
C PRO A 79 5.53 10.67 3.82
N LEU A 80 6.17 10.20 4.90
CA LEU A 80 7.31 9.29 4.81
C LEU A 80 6.91 7.95 4.19
N ASN A 81 5.79 7.43 4.63
CA ASN A 81 5.22 6.17 4.18
C ASN A 81 3.69 6.21 4.28
N TYR A 82 3.06 5.26 3.61
CA TYR A 82 1.65 4.96 3.74
C TYR A 82 1.48 3.56 4.30
N ILE A 83 0.65 3.41 5.32
CA ILE A 83 0.30 2.09 5.86
C ILE A 83 -0.99 1.63 5.19
N VAL A 84 -0.93 0.49 4.52
CA VAL A 84 -2.04 -0.07 3.76
C VAL A 84 -2.21 -1.54 4.11
N GLU A 85 -3.45 -1.99 4.21
CA GLU A 85 -3.74 -3.41 4.39
C GLU A 85 -3.31 -4.22 3.16
N ASN A 86 -2.65 -5.35 3.40
CA ASN A 86 -2.19 -6.21 2.31
C ASN A 86 -3.35 -6.70 1.43
N ASP A 87 -4.48 -7.05 2.04
CA ASP A 87 -5.66 -7.50 1.31
C ASP A 87 -6.21 -6.43 0.38
N LEU A 88 -6.18 -5.16 0.80
CA LEU A 88 -6.60 -4.03 -0.05
C LEU A 88 -5.66 -3.85 -1.24
N THR A 89 -4.35 -3.94 -1.02
CA THR A 89 -3.37 -3.85 -2.09
C THR A 89 -3.54 -4.96 -3.11
N VAL A 90 -3.71 -6.20 -2.66
CA VAL A 90 -3.96 -7.36 -3.52
C VAL A 90 -5.25 -7.19 -4.32
N SER A 91 -6.34 -6.75 -3.68
CA SER A 91 -7.61 -6.48 -4.36
C SER A 91 -7.48 -5.42 -5.45
N ALA A 92 -6.81 -4.31 -5.16
CA ALA A 92 -6.62 -3.22 -6.11
C ALA A 92 -5.80 -3.67 -7.32
N LEU A 93 -4.73 -4.44 -7.09
CA LEU A 93 -3.91 -4.99 -8.16
C LEU A 93 -4.66 -6.04 -8.99
N THR A 94 -5.49 -6.86 -8.35
CA THR A 94 -6.31 -7.85 -9.03
C THR A 94 -7.31 -7.19 -9.97
N GLU A 95 -7.98 -6.12 -9.55
CA GLU A 95 -8.90 -5.36 -10.40
C GLU A 95 -8.20 -4.76 -11.62
N VAL A 96 -7.04 -4.15 -11.42
CA VAL A 96 -6.23 -3.59 -12.51
C VAL A 96 -5.84 -4.69 -13.49
N THR A 97 -5.44 -5.86 -13.00
CA THR A 97 -5.07 -7.02 -13.82
C THR A 97 -6.26 -7.50 -14.64
N LYS A 98 -7.45 -7.60 -14.05
CA LYS A 98 -8.67 -8.00 -14.77
C LYS A 98 -9.01 -7.06 -15.91
N VAL A 99 -8.94 -5.76 -15.69
CA VAL A 99 -9.22 -4.74 -16.71
C VAL A 99 -8.19 -4.81 -17.84
N GLY A 100 -6.91 -5.02 -17.50
CA GLY A 100 -5.83 -5.11 -18.48
C GLY A 100 -5.80 -6.42 -19.29
N TYR A 101 -6.38 -7.49 -18.76
CA TYR A 101 -6.31 -8.84 -19.33
C TYR A 101 -7.64 -9.40 -19.86
N GLN A 102 -8.64 -8.57 -20.05
CA GLN A 102 -9.89 -9.02 -20.73
C GLN A 102 -9.64 -9.60 -22.12
N LEU A 103 -8.46 -9.39 -22.70
CA LEU A 103 -8.08 -9.89 -24.02
C LEU A 103 -7.24 -11.18 -23.97
N ILE A 104 -6.81 -11.65 -22.80
CA ILE A 104 -5.99 -12.85 -22.67
C ILE A 104 -6.69 -13.77 -21.67
N GLN A 105 -7.42 -14.72 -22.21
CA GLN A 105 -8.04 -15.77 -21.40
C GLN A 105 -7.03 -16.90 -21.24
N PHE A 106 -6.56 -17.14 -20.01
CA PHE A 106 -5.80 -18.33 -19.68
C PHE A 106 -6.76 -19.42 -19.19
N GLU A 107 -6.96 -20.42 -20.01
CA GLU A 107 -7.56 -21.66 -19.57
C GLU A 107 -6.45 -22.58 -19.07
N CYS A 108 -6.50 -22.92 -17.82
CA CYS A 108 -5.70 -23.99 -17.27
C CYS A 108 -6.43 -25.31 -17.40
#